data_95ce71703ba5ed6fad81f1389f428c67
#
_entry.id   95ce71703ba5ed6fad81f1389f428c67
#
_cell.length_a   1.000
_cell.length_b   1.000
_cell.length_c   1.000
_cell.angle_alpha   90.00
_cell.angle_beta   90.00
_cell.angle_gamma   90.00
#
_symmetry.space_group_name_H-M   'P 1'
#
loop_
_entity.id
_entity.type
_entity.pdbx_description
1 polymer ?
#
loop_
_entity_poly.entity_id
_entity_poly.type
_entity_poly.pdbx_seq_one_letter_code
_entity_poly.pdbx_strand_id
1 'polypeptide(L)'
;HYDNSAYLDGDWCWCVNPFSVKDKRLRNGDKSMSFVLSNYLTSGFDYVFFASVVLTDNKIRENILKDITATDYEVIGFTLTCSEETLIKRHSKRGDQGNTNFHWLHLPPYPTDIVINTDNKPVQRIAQELNRYIKR
;
A
#
# COMPACT_ATOMS: atom_id res chain seq x y z
N HIS A 1 2.30 -10.69 14.89
CA HIS A 1 1.58 -11.95 14.72
C HIS A 1 2.08 -12.78 13.53
N TYR A 2 3.11 -12.30 12.83
CA TYR A 2 3.80 -12.97 11.72
C TYR A 2 5.30 -12.94 12.04
N ASP A 3 5.82 -14.04 12.56
CA ASP A 3 7.16 -14.07 13.16
C ASP A 3 8.28 -13.90 12.13
N ASN A 4 8.16 -14.48 10.95
CA ASN A 4 9.14 -14.34 9.87
C ASN A 4 8.58 -13.43 8.76
N SER A 5 8.56 -12.13 9.02
CA SER A 5 7.94 -11.17 8.12
C SER A 5 8.76 -9.92 7.87
N ALA A 6 8.59 -9.32 6.69
CA ALA A 6 9.13 -8.02 6.33
C ALA A 6 8.00 -7.04 5.99
N TYR A 7 8.28 -5.74 6.15
CA TYR A 7 7.34 -4.68 5.80
C TYR A 7 8.03 -3.60 4.99
N LEU A 8 7.39 -3.18 3.92
CA LEU A 8 7.79 -2.04 3.12
C LEU A 8 6.65 -1.01 3.10
N ASP A 9 6.96 0.20 3.53
CA ASP A 9 6.15 1.39 3.24
C ASP A 9 6.70 2.05 1.98
N GLY A 10 5.85 2.20 0.94
CA GLY A 10 6.26 2.78 -0.32
C GLY A 10 6.73 4.23 -0.21
N ASP A 11 6.26 4.97 0.79
CA ASP A 11 6.67 6.36 1.01
C ASP A 11 8.16 6.46 1.35
N TRP A 12 8.76 5.44 1.94
CA TRP A 12 10.21 5.41 2.21
C TRP A 12 11.09 5.37 0.97
N CYS A 13 10.53 4.92 -0.16
CA CYS A 13 11.26 4.89 -1.42
C CYS A 13 11.33 6.26 -2.12
N TRP A 14 10.70 7.30 -1.56
CA TRP A 14 10.71 8.65 -2.09
C TRP A 14 10.90 9.71 -0.98
N CYS A 15 11.85 9.51 -0.09
CA CYS A 15 12.24 10.50 0.92
C CYS A 15 13.23 11.49 0.33
N VAL A 16 12.74 12.55 -0.31
CA VAL A 16 13.55 13.54 -1.04
C VAL A 16 13.26 14.98 -0.60
N ASN A 17 14.21 15.86 -0.83
CA ASN A 17 14.06 17.29 -0.58
C ASN A 17 14.56 18.10 -1.81
N PRO A 18 13.76 19.01 -2.40
CA PRO A 18 12.36 19.25 -2.08
C PRO A 18 11.44 18.12 -2.56
N PHE A 19 10.39 17.86 -1.79
CA PHE A 19 9.37 16.88 -2.18
C PHE A 19 8.35 17.50 -3.14
N SER A 20 8.03 16.80 -4.22
CA SER A 20 6.93 17.17 -5.12
C SER A 20 6.34 15.94 -5.80
N VAL A 21 5.02 15.81 -5.77
CA VAL A 21 4.29 14.76 -6.52
C VAL A 21 4.34 14.99 -8.04
N LYS A 22 4.75 16.19 -8.48
CA LYS A 22 4.92 16.52 -9.90
C LYS A 22 6.34 16.21 -10.41
N ASP A 23 7.23 15.79 -9.53
CA ASP A 23 8.60 15.44 -9.93
C ASP A 23 8.58 14.17 -10.79
N LYS A 24 9.08 14.30 -12.01
CA LYS A 24 9.13 13.18 -12.96
C LYS A 24 9.97 12.00 -12.45
N ARG A 25 10.93 12.27 -11.55
CA ARG A 25 11.77 11.24 -10.93
C ARG A 25 11.01 10.39 -9.91
N LEU A 26 9.81 10.80 -9.47
CA LEU A 26 8.98 10.06 -8.52
C LEU A 26 8.74 8.61 -9.00
N ARG A 27 8.60 8.40 -10.30
CA ARG A 27 8.42 7.05 -10.87
C ARG A 27 9.68 6.16 -10.77
N ASN A 28 10.85 6.71 -10.44
CA ASN A 28 12.01 5.90 -10.09
C ASN A 28 11.85 5.21 -8.72
N GLY A 29 11.02 5.77 -7.84
CA GLY A 29 10.65 5.12 -6.57
C GLY A 29 9.94 3.77 -6.78
N ASP A 30 9.21 3.60 -7.87
CA ASP A 30 8.55 2.34 -8.21
C ASP A 30 9.57 1.20 -8.38
N LYS A 31 10.70 1.48 -9.06
CA LYS A 31 11.81 0.53 -9.20
C LYS A 31 12.49 0.21 -7.87
N SER A 32 12.62 1.21 -7.00
CA SER A 32 13.15 1.00 -5.64
C SER A 32 12.25 0.08 -4.83
N MET A 33 10.92 0.24 -4.93
CA MET A 33 9.97 -0.66 -4.30
C MET A 33 10.13 -2.09 -4.81
N SER A 34 10.18 -2.29 -6.13
CA SER A 34 10.36 -3.61 -6.76
C SER A 34 11.67 -4.27 -6.31
N PHE A 35 12.76 -3.49 -6.21
CA PHE A 35 14.05 -3.98 -5.75
C PHE A 35 14.01 -4.45 -4.29
N VAL A 36 13.44 -3.65 -3.38
CA VAL A 36 13.32 -4.00 -1.96
C VAL A 36 12.41 -5.22 -1.78
N LEU A 37 11.27 -5.28 -2.47
CA LEU A 37 10.37 -6.43 -2.44
C LEU A 37 11.06 -7.70 -2.94
N SER A 38 11.82 -7.62 -4.03
CA SER A 38 12.62 -8.74 -4.55
C SER A 38 13.61 -9.25 -3.49
N ASN A 39 14.31 -8.33 -2.82
CA ASN A 39 15.25 -8.70 -1.76
C ASN A 39 14.56 -9.41 -0.59
N TYR A 40 13.42 -8.90 -0.13
CA TYR A 40 12.68 -9.54 0.95
C TYR A 40 12.20 -10.94 0.56
N LEU A 41 11.58 -11.08 -0.62
CA LEU A 41 11.05 -12.36 -1.11
C LEU A 41 12.14 -13.41 -1.32
N THR A 42 13.36 -13.00 -1.70
CA THR A 42 14.50 -13.93 -1.88
C THR A 42 15.31 -14.18 -0.62
N SER A 43 15.06 -13.42 0.47
CA SER A 43 15.76 -13.56 1.76
C SER A 43 15.14 -14.59 2.70
N GLY A 44 14.07 -15.27 2.29
CA GLY A 44 13.45 -16.33 3.09
C GLY A 44 12.42 -15.83 4.12
N PHE A 45 11.83 -14.65 3.94
CA PHE A 45 10.66 -14.23 4.70
C PHE A 45 9.42 -14.99 4.21
N ASP A 46 8.62 -15.48 5.17
CA ASP A 46 7.36 -16.17 4.88
C ASP A 46 6.26 -15.20 4.44
N TYR A 47 6.34 -13.96 4.96
CA TYR A 47 5.38 -12.90 4.65
C TYR A 47 6.12 -11.60 4.33
N VAL A 48 5.71 -10.95 3.24
CA VAL A 48 6.18 -9.61 2.88
C VAL A 48 4.96 -8.70 2.76
N PHE A 49 4.84 -7.74 3.66
CA PHE A 49 3.77 -6.75 3.64
C PHE A 49 4.23 -5.51 2.92
N PHE A 50 3.45 -5.06 1.97
CA PHE A 50 3.72 -3.85 1.22
C PHE A 50 2.51 -2.92 1.25
N ALA A 51 2.70 -1.68 1.66
CA ALA A 51 1.68 -0.65 1.68
C ALA A 51 2.14 0.61 0.94
N SER A 52 1.31 1.10 0.04
CA SER A 52 1.54 2.40 -0.63
C SER A 52 0.25 2.90 -1.26
N VAL A 53 0.04 4.22 -1.22
CA VAL A 53 -1.10 4.85 -1.88
C VAL A 53 -1.01 4.72 -3.41
N VAL A 54 0.18 4.65 -3.97
CA VAL A 54 0.37 4.53 -5.44
C VAL A 54 -0.13 3.20 -6.00
N LEU A 55 -0.33 2.17 -5.15
CA LEU A 55 -0.91 0.89 -5.54
C LEU A 55 -2.40 0.99 -5.93
N THR A 56 -3.06 2.10 -5.64
CA THR A 56 -4.42 2.39 -6.11
C THR A 56 -4.46 2.75 -7.60
N ASP A 57 -3.33 3.13 -8.20
CA ASP A 57 -3.17 3.21 -9.65
C ASP A 57 -2.75 1.84 -10.20
N ASN A 58 -3.65 1.19 -10.93
CA ASN A 58 -3.46 -0.17 -11.42
C ASN A 58 -2.22 -0.31 -12.31
N LYS A 59 -1.91 0.70 -13.13
CA LYS A 59 -0.74 0.67 -14.02
C LYS A 59 0.57 0.76 -13.23
N ILE A 60 0.63 1.61 -12.22
CA ILE A 60 1.79 1.72 -11.33
C ILE A 60 1.99 0.41 -10.59
N ARG A 61 0.91 -0.15 -10.02
CA ARG A 61 0.93 -1.44 -9.33
C ARG A 61 1.47 -2.57 -10.21
N GLU A 62 0.95 -2.69 -11.42
CA GLU A 62 1.39 -3.72 -12.38
C GLU A 62 2.86 -3.57 -12.74
N ASN A 63 3.34 -2.34 -12.93
CA ASN A 63 4.76 -2.09 -13.19
C ASN A 63 5.65 -2.50 -12.00
N ILE A 64 5.25 -2.17 -10.76
CA ILE A 64 6.00 -2.58 -9.58
C ILE A 64 6.05 -4.10 -9.46
N LEU A 65 4.93 -4.79 -9.61
CA LEU A 65 4.86 -6.25 -9.51
C LEU A 65 5.64 -6.95 -10.63
N LYS A 66 5.58 -6.42 -11.86
CA LYS A 66 6.31 -6.95 -13.02
C LYS A 66 7.81 -6.92 -12.83
N ASP A 67 8.34 -5.91 -12.16
CA ASP A 67 9.78 -5.71 -11.97
C ASP A 67 10.32 -6.49 -10.76
N ILE A 68 9.48 -7.22 -10.02
CA ILE A 68 9.91 -8.15 -8.96
C ILE A 68 10.58 -9.36 -9.61
N THR A 69 11.82 -9.67 -9.17
CA THR A 69 12.62 -10.76 -9.74
C THR A 69 12.41 -12.12 -9.05
N ALA A 70 11.79 -12.14 -7.88
CA ALA A 70 11.39 -13.39 -7.22
C ALA A 70 10.30 -14.12 -8.04
N THR A 71 10.29 -15.45 -8.01
CA THR A 71 9.38 -16.28 -8.81
C THR A 71 8.44 -17.17 -7.99
N ASP A 72 8.76 -17.40 -6.73
CA ASP A 72 7.99 -18.29 -5.84
C ASP A 72 7.30 -17.49 -4.74
N TYR A 73 6.22 -16.81 -5.11
CA TYR A 73 5.39 -16.05 -4.16
C TYR A 73 3.96 -15.89 -4.68
N GLU A 74 3.03 -15.73 -3.76
CA GLU A 74 1.63 -15.42 -4.03
C GLU A 74 1.34 -13.96 -3.63
N VAL A 75 0.51 -13.27 -4.39
CA VAL A 75 0.07 -11.90 -4.09
C VAL A 75 -1.38 -11.93 -3.60
N ILE A 76 -1.59 -11.46 -2.38
CA ILE A 76 -2.93 -11.20 -1.83
C ILE A 76 -3.11 -9.68 -1.75
N GLY A 77 -3.97 -9.15 -2.61
CA GLY A 77 -4.22 -7.72 -2.68
C GLY A 77 -5.40 -7.28 -1.81
N PHE A 78 -5.23 -6.14 -1.14
CA PHE A 78 -6.27 -5.50 -0.35
C PHE A 78 -6.43 -4.03 -0.73
N THR A 79 -7.66 -3.61 -1.00
CA THR A 79 -8.01 -2.19 -1.10
C THR A 79 -8.76 -1.77 0.16
N LEU A 80 -8.15 -0.88 0.95
CA LEU A 80 -8.80 -0.25 2.10
C LEU A 80 -9.55 0.99 1.63
N THR A 81 -10.84 1.06 1.93
CA THR A 81 -11.69 2.20 1.57
C THR A 81 -12.42 2.78 2.78
N CYS A 82 -12.94 3.98 2.64
CA CYS A 82 -13.79 4.64 3.63
C CYS A 82 -14.65 5.71 2.96
N SER A 83 -15.59 6.29 3.71
CA SER A 83 -16.32 7.48 3.27
C SER A 83 -15.41 8.73 3.23
N GLU A 84 -15.78 9.72 2.42
CA GLU A 84 -15.09 11.02 2.41
C GLU A 84 -15.09 11.67 3.78
N GLU A 85 -16.22 11.60 4.50
CA GLU A 85 -16.34 12.12 5.86
C GLU A 85 -15.33 11.48 6.82
N THR A 86 -15.15 10.16 6.75
CA THR A 86 -14.16 9.44 7.54
C THR A 86 -12.75 9.88 7.20
N LEU A 87 -12.45 10.07 5.91
CA LEU A 87 -11.12 10.52 5.47
C LEU A 87 -10.81 11.92 5.98
N ILE A 88 -11.76 12.86 5.88
CA ILE A 88 -11.65 14.22 6.43
C ILE A 88 -11.37 14.18 7.93
N LYS A 89 -12.14 13.40 8.69
CA LYS A 89 -11.95 13.26 10.14
C LYS A 89 -10.55 12.72 10.48
N ARG A 90 -10.05 11.74 9.72
CA ARG A 90 -8.70 11.18 9.93
C ARG A 90 -7.60 12.19 9.64
N HIS A 91 -7.72 12.97 8.55
CA HIS A 91 -6.77 14.03 8.21
C HIS A 91 -6.74 15.11 9.29
N SER A 92 -7.90 15.61 9.72
CA SER A 92 -7.99 16.60 10.78
C SER A 92 -7.36 16.10 12.09
N LYS A 93 -7.58 14.83 12.45
CA LYS A 93 -7.00 14.24 13.66
C LYS A 93 -5.47 14.11 13.59
N ARG A 94 -4.89 13.90 12.41
CA ARG A 94 -3.44 13.88 12.20
C ARG A 94 -2.81 15.27 12.20
N GLY A 95 -3.61 16.33 12.08
CA GLY A 95 -3.14 17.70 11.95
C GLY A 95 -2.72 18.07 10.52
N ASP A 96 -3.17 17.32 9.53
CA ASP A 96 -2.92 17.62 8.12
C ASP A 96 -3.51 19.00 7.78
N GLN A 97 -2.68 19.88 7.23
CA GLN A 97 -3.10 21.22 6.81
C GLN A 97 -3.57 21.18 5.35
N GLY A 98 -4.73 21.77 5.06
CA GLY A 98 -5.25 21.93 3.71
C GLY A 98 -6.46 21.08 3.37
N ASN A 99 -6.86 21.11 2.09
CA ASN A 99 -8.02 20.37 1.60
C ASN A 99 -7.67 18.89 1.41
N THR A 100 -8.57 18.00 1.86
CA THR A 100 -8.46 16.57 1.62
C THR A 100 -8.59 16.28 0.13
N ASN A 101 -7.61 15.55 -0.41
CA ASN A 101 -7.66 15.08 -1.80
C ASN A 101 -8.33 13.70 -1.84
N PHE A 102 -9.43 13.60 -2.58
CA PHE A 102 -10.19 12.35 -2.72
C PHE A 102 -9.82 11.52 -3.96
N HIS A 103 -8.86 11.99 -4.76
CA HIS A 103 -8.49 11.31 -6.01
C HIS A 103 -8.24 9.81 -5.81
N TRP A 104 -7.41 9.46 -4.84
CA TRP A 104 -7.06 8.06 -4.57
C TRP A 104 -8.22 7.24 -4.01
N LEU A 105 -9.13 7.89 -3.26
CA LEU A 105 -10.30 7.25 -2.68
C LEU A 105 -11.31 6.79 -3.75
N HIS A 106 -11.40 7.54 -4.85
CA HIS A 106 -12.38 7.29 -5.91
C HIS A 106 -11.85 6.43 -7.06
N LEU A 107 -10.58 6.01 -7.02
CA LEU A 107 -10.08 5.05 -8.00
C LEU A 107 -10.74 3.69 -7.77
N PRO A 108 -11.08 2.97 -8.85
CA PRO A 108 -11.61 1.62 -8.73
C PRO A 108 -10.57 0.69 -8.08
N PRO A 109 -10.99 -0.23 -7.21
CA PRO A 109 -10.07 -1.22 -6.66
C PRO A 109 -9.50 -2.10 -7.78
N TYR A 110 -8.33 -2.67 -7.53
CA TYR A 110 -7.77 -3.66 -8.47
C TYR A 110 -8.72 -4.87 -8.57
N PRO A 111 -8.93 -5.45 -9.77
CA PRO A 111 -9.98 -6.45 -9.99
C PRO A 111 -9.96 -7.67 -9.07
N THR A 112 -8.77 -8.06 -8.59
CA THR A 112 -8.61 -9.22 -7.70
C THR A 112 -8.46 -8.84 -6.23
N ASP A 113 -8.55 -7.55 -5.88
CA ASP A 113 -8.40 -7.09 -4.51
C ASP A 113 -9.61 -7.44 -3.64
N ILE A 114 -9.32 -7.79 -2.40
CA ILE A 114 -10.30 -7.86 -1.33
C ILE A 114 -10.53 -6.45 -0.80
N VAL A 115 -11.74 -5.94 -1.02
CA VAL A 115 -12.11 -4.58 -0.60
C VAL A 115 -12.58 -4.59 0.86
N ILE A 116 -11.92 -3.81 1.70
CA ILE A 116 -12.23 -3.67 3.13
C ILE A 116 -12.69 -2.24 3.41
N ASN A 117 -13.97 -2.07 3.76
CA ASN A 117 -14.45 -0.80 4.27
C ASN A 117 -13.96 -0.60 5.71
N THR A 118 -13.36 0.56 5.97
CA THR A 118 -12.74 0.90 7.26
C THR A 118 -13.53 1.91 8.09
N ASP A 119 -14.74 2.31 7.63
CA ASP A 119 -15.59 3.22 8.38
C ASP A 119 -15.97 2.63 9.73
N ASN A 120 -15.90 3.47 10.77
CA ASN A 120 -16.28 3.11 12.14
C ASN A 120 -15.57 1.86 12.69
N LYS A 121 -14.44 1.46 12.12
CA LYS A 121 -13.65 0.31 12.58
C LYS A 121 -12.34 0.78 13.20
N PRO A 122 -11.99 0.30 14.41
CA PRO A 122 -10.64 0.48 14.95
C PRO A 122 -9.63 -0.35 14.14
N VAL A 123 -8.36 0.05 14.18
CA VAL A 123 -7.26 -0.60 13.44
C VAL A 123 -7.20 -2.11 13.73
N GLN A 124 -7.40 -2.52 14.98
CA GLN A 124 -7.38 -3.92 15.40
C GLN A 124 -8.45 -4.75 14.67
N ARG A 125 -9.64 -4.19 14.46
CA ARG A 125 -10.71 -4.87 13.76
C ARG A 125 -10.39 -5.05 12.27
N ILE A 126 -9.81 -4.01 11.65
CA ILE A 126 -9.36 -4.07 10.26
C ILE A 126 -8.28 -5.15 10.11
N ALA A 127 -7.28 -5.16 10.98
CA ALA A 127 -6.23 -6.17 10.99
C ALA A 127 -6.77 -7.60 11.14
N GLN A 128 -7.79 -7.80 12.00
CA GLN A 128 -8.46 -9.10 12.15
C GLN A 128 -9.18 -9.53 10.86
N GLU A 129 -9.80 -8.60 10.14
CA GLU A 129 -10.43 -8.89 8.85
C GLU A 129 -9.41 -9.32 7.82
N LEU A 130 -8.29 -8.60 7.67
CA LEU A 130 -7.20 -8.95 6.76
C LEU A 130 -6.63 -10.34 7.06
N ASN A 131 -6.40 -10.65 8.34
CA ASN A 131 -5.86 -11.94 8.76
C ASN A 131 -6.67 -13.16 8.33
N ARG A 132 -7.99 -13.02 8.12
CA ARG A 132 -8.85 -14.12 7.67
C ARG A 132 -8.51 -14.60 6.25
N TYR A 133 -7.91 -13.73 5.46
CA TYR A 133 -7.54 -14.04 4.07
C TYR A 133 -6.09 -14.47 3.94
N ILE A 134 -5.21 -14.04 4.86
CA ILE A 134 -3.78 -14.34 4.81
C ILE A 134 -3.48 -15.73 5.41
N LYS A 135 -4.19 -16.11 6.47
CA LYS A 135 -4.02 -17.41 7.15
C LYS A 135 -5.00 -18.44 6.58
N ARG A 136 -4.82 -18.86 5.35
CA ARG A 136 -5.54 -19.98 4.75
C ARG A 136 -4.66 -21.20 4.64
#